data_0fd925f323b5c23b6b0b62ebb3e65d90
#
_entry.id   0fd925f323b5c23b6b0b62ebb3e65d90
#
_cell.length_a   1.000
_cell.length_b   1.000
_cell.length_c   1.000
_cell.angle_alpha   90.00
_cell.angle_beta   90.00
_cell.angle_gamma   90.00
#
_symmetry.space_group_name_H-M   'P 1'
#
loop_
_entity.id
_entity.type
_entity.pdbx_description
1 polymer ?
#
loop_
_entity_poly.entity_id
_entity_poly.type
_entity_poly.pdbx_seq_one_letter_code
_entity_poly.pdbx_strand_id
1 'polypeptide(L)'
;MRGLGSRDAAAYAADFVALRQAMACRALLFRGTFDRPLNRTYSLKRHKEFRFTYRTGRQVGGGSFVLVTARNRKGKVQVGFSVSKKIGNSVMRNRAKRRLKACFSSLLPQVKPGYNLIFIARSESLTAPFLSMQKSMVGALKRAGVFEEAPRAAEVPIR
;
A
#
# COMPACT_ATOMS: atom_id res chain seq x y z
N MET A 1 -13.65 -37.76 29.06
CA MET A 1 -13.96 -36.32 29.06
C MET A 1 -12.91 -35.59 29.89
N ARG A 2 -11.92 -34.98 29.23
CA ARG A 2 -10.90 -34.17 29.94
C ARG A 2 -11.10 -32.73 29.51
N GLY A 3 -11.39 -31.84 30.49
CA GLY A 3 -11.68 -30.44 30.28
C GLY A 3 -10.49 -29.68 29.73
N LEU A 4 -10.71 -28.94 28.68
CA LEU A 4 -9.77 -27.97 28.13
C LEU A 4 -9.61 -26.82 29.12
N GLY A 5 -8.40 -26.63 29.59
CA GLY A 5 -8.05 -25.74 30.67
C GLY A 5 -8.28 -24.26 30.34
N SER A 6 -8.89 -23.60 31.31
CA SER A 6 -9.22 -22.16 31.35
C SER A 6 -8.02 -21.20 31.29
N ARG A 7 -6.81 -21.67 30.98
CA ARG A 7 -5.58 -20.85 30.92
C ARG A 7 -5.35 -20.23 29.56
N ASP A 8 -5.89 -20.82 28.49
CA ASP A 8 -5.63 -20.34 27.12
C ASP A 8 -6.53 -19.16 26.74
N ALA A 9 -7.71 -19.04 27.37
CA ALA A 9 -8.62 -17.92 27.10
C ALA A 9 -8.13 -16.58 27.63
N ALA A 10 -7.37 -16.57 28.73
CA ALA A 10 -6.80 -15.34 29.30
C ALA A 10 -5.60 -14.82 28.49
N ALA A 11 -4.78 -15.71 27.94
CA ALA A 11 -3.67 -15.36 27.06
C ALA A 11 -4.17 -14.76 25.72
N TYR A 12 -5.23 -15.33 25.15
CA TYR A 12 -5.86 -14.79 23.94
C TYR A 12 -6.51 -13.42 24.15
N ALA A 13 -7.09 -13.18 25.34
CA ALA A 13 -7.69 -11.89 25.66
C ALA A 13 -6.63 -10.79 25.86
N ALA A 14 -5.50 -11.11 26.46
CA ALA A 14 -4.39 -10.17 26.66
C ALA A 14 -3.75 -9.75 25.33
N ASP A 15 -3.53 -10.71 24.41
CA ASP A 15 -3.01 -10.43 23.07
C ASP A 15 -4.01 -9.60 22.23
N PHE A 16 -5.32 -9.85 22.39
CA PHE A 16 -6.34 -9.10 21.68
C PHE A 16 -6.46 -7.65 22.17
N VAL A 17 -6.27 -7.41 23.47
CA VAL A 17 -6.26 -6.06 24.06
C VAL A 17 -4.99 -5.31 23.68
N ALA A 18 -3.83 -5.97 23.72
CA ALA A 18 -2.55 -5.39 23.27
C ALA A 18 -2.59 -5.06 21.77
N LEU A 19 -3.15 -5.95 20.93
CA LEU A 19 -3.32 -5.72 19.50
C LEU A 19 -4.31 -4.56 19.23
N ARG A 20 -5.36 -4.45 20.05
CA ARG A 20 -6.35 -3.36 19.95
C ARG A 20 -5.79 -2.02 20.41
N GLN A 21 -4.95 -2.00 21.45
CA GLN A 21 -4.24 -0.80 21.91
C GLN A 21 -3.14 -0.37 20.92
N ALA A 22 -2.39 -1.32 20.36
CA ALA A 22 -1.42 -1.04 19.31
C ALA A 22 -2.11 -0.52 18.03
N MET A 23 -3.29 -1.05 17.69
CA MET A 23 -4.11 -0.53 16.59
C MET A 23 -4.73 0.83 16.91
N ALA A 24 -5.13 1.10 18.16
CA ALA A 24 -5.68 2.40 18.56
C ALA A 24 -4.61 3.51 18.59
N CYS A 25 -3.42 3.25 19.10
CA CYS A 25 -2.29 4.19 19.00
C CYS A 25 -1.85 4.43 17.56
N ARG A 26 -1.88 3.38 16.72
CA ARG A 26 -1.63 3.51 15.28
C ARG A 26 -2.75 4.27 14.55
N ALA A 27 -4.00 4.13 14.99
CA ALA A 27 -5.14 4.86 14.43
C ALA A 27 -5.12 6.36 14.80
N LEU A 28 -4.61 6.73 15.98
CA LEU A 28 -4.47 8.13 16.40
C LEU A 28 -3.34 8.84 15.65
N LEU A 29 -2.21 8.17 15.38
CA LEU A 29 -1.15 8.69 14.49
C LEU A 29 -1.57 8.70 13.02
N PHE A 30 -2.56 7.88 12.65
CA PHE A 30 -3.05 7.73 11.27
C PHE A 30 -4.19 8.71 10.90
N ARG A 31 -4.75 9.43 11.88
CA ARG A 31 -5.89 10.35 11.67
C ARG A 31 -5.55 11.58 10.82
N GLY A 32 -4.27 11.83 10.56
CA GLY A 32 -3.81 13.00 9.80
C GLY A 32 -3.48 12.75 8.33
N THR A 33 -3.43 11.51 7.84
CA THR A 33 -2.91 11.19 6.49
C THR A 33 -3.94 10.64 5.52
N PHE A 34 -5.17 10.35 5.95
CA PHE A 34 -6.20 9.75 5.09
C PHE A 34 -6.75 10.70 4.03
N ASP A 35 -6.55 12.02 4.18
CA ASP A 35 -7.15 13.04 3.33
C ASP A 35 -6.13 13.83 2.49
N ARG A 36 -4.85 13.42 2.46
CA ARG A 36 -3.90 14.06 1.55
C ARG A 36 -3.93 13.36 0.19
N PRO A 37 -4.47 14.01 -0.84
CA PRO A 37 -4.35 13.49 -2.20
C PRO A 37 -2.88 13.28 -2.51
N LEU A 38 -2.54 12.12 -3.06
CA LEU A 38 -1.17 11.80 -3.48
C LEU A 38 -0.60 12.98 -4.26
N ASN A 39 0.44 13.61 -3.71
CA ASN A 39 0.99 14.85 -4.27
C ASN A 39 1.44 14.60 -5.73
N ARG A 40 1.22 15.58 -6.59
CA ARG A 40 1.64 15.54 -8.00
C ARG A 40 3.13 15.26 -8.20
N THR A 41 3.95 15.56 -7.19
CA THR A 41 5.40 15.30 -7.16
C THR A 41 5.73 13.81 -7.29
N TYR A 42 4.91 12.93 -6.71
CA TYR A 42 5.09 11.47 -6.77
C TYR A 42 4.46 10.83 -8.00
N SER A 43 3.73 11.60 -8.80
CA SER A 43 3.00 11.06 -9.94
C SER A 43 3.94 10.81 -11.14
N LEU A 44 3.95 9.58 -11.64
CA LEU A 44 4.58 9.21 -12.88
C LEU A 44 3.81 9.87 -14.04
N LYS A 45 4.39 10.85 -14.72
CA LYS A 45 3.69 11.67 -15.74
C LYS A 45 4.08 11.33 -17.17
N ARG A 46 5.34 10.97 -17.38
CA ARG A 46 5.91 10.80 -18.73
C ARG A 46 5.63 9.41 -19.28
N HIS A 47 5.10 9.32 -20.48
CA HIS A 47 4.85 8.06 -21.17
C HIS A 47 6.12 7.20 -21.30
N LYS A 48 7.29 7.81 -21.52
CA LYS A 48 8.58 7.14 -21.58
C LYS A 48 8.91 6.41 -20.26
N GLU A 49 8.57 7.00 -19.10
CA GLU A 49 8.79 6.40 -17.78
C GLU A 49 7.86 5.19 -17.54
N PHE A 50 6.61 5.29 -17.99
CA PHE A 50 5.67 4.16 -17.98
C PHE A 50 6.20 2.99 -18.82
N ARG A 51 6.57 3.25 -20.08
CA ARG A 51 7.12 2.22 -20.98
C ARG A 51 8.38 1.58 -20.41
N PHE A 52 9.29 2.38 -19.86
CA PHE A 52 10.50 1.89 -19.20
C PHE A 52 10.13 0.96 -18.04
N THR A 53 9.25 1.39 -17.14
CA THR A 53 8.84 0.61 -15.98
C THR A 53 8.13 -0.69 -16.38
N TYR A 54 7.31 -0.68 -17.42
CA TYR A 54 6.68 -1.90 -17.94
C TYR A 54 7.68 -2.89 -18.54
N ARG A 55 8.70 -2.39 -19.25
CA ARG A 55 9.68 -3.23 -19.94
C ARG A 55 10.69 -3.85 -18.99
N THR A 56 11.17 -3.09 -18.02
CA THR A 56 12.27 -3.50 -17.10
C THR A 56 11.78 -3.89 -15.72
N GLY A 57 10.51 -3.65 -15.41
CA GLY A 57 9.97 -3.81 -14.08
C GLY A 57 9.62 -5.26 -13.73
N ARG A 58 9.81 -5.58 -12.44
CA ARG A 58 9.32 -6.83 -11.84
C ARG A 58 7.83 -6.70 -11.55
N GLN A 59 7.05 -7.69 -11.95
CA GLN A 59 5.62 -7.75 -11.70
C GLN A 59 5.31 -8.60 -10.47
N VAL A 60 4.43 -8.10 -9.62
CA VAL A 60 3.94 -8.78 -8.41
C VAL A 60 2.42 -8.69 -8.36
N GLY A 61 1.74 -9.81 -8.31
CA GLY A 61 0.29 -9.87 -8.18
C GLY A 61 -0.18 -9.49 -6.77
N GLY A 62 -1.20 -8.65 -6.66
CA GLY A 62 -1.82 -8.22 -5.41
C GLY A 62 -3.32 -8.54 -5.31
N GLY A 63 -3.82 -9.57 -6.02
CA GLY A 63 -5.25 -9.88 -6.08
C GLY A 63 -5.99 -8.84 -6.92
N SER A 64 -6.52 -7.79 -6.30
CA SER A 64 -7.29 -6.72 -6.97
C SER A 64 -6.47 -5.79 -7.87
N PHE A 65 -5.16 -5.95 -7.94
CA PHE A 65 -4.25 -5.18 -8.80
C PHE A 65 -2.98 -5.97 -9.14
N VAL A 66 -2.20 -5.47 -10.08
CA VAL A 66 -0.82 -5.91 -10.34
C VAL A 66 0.10 -4.74 -10.07
N LEU A 67 1.15 -4.98 -9.28
CA LEU A 67 2.22 -4.02 -9.02
C LEU A 67 3.39 -4.29 -9.97
N VAL A 68 3.85 -3.27 -10.67
CA VAL A 68 5.09 -3.30 -11.46
C VAL A 68 6.08 -2.35 -10.82
N THR A 69 7.28 -2.84 -10.50
CA THR A 69 8.32 -2.06 -9.84
C THR A 69 9.59 -2.04 -10.68
N ALA A 70 10.15 -0.87 -10.89
CA ALA A 70 11.45 -0.72 -11.57
C ALA A 70 12.31 0.30 -10.82
N ARG A 71 13.61 0.09 -10.79
CA ARG A 71 14.55 1.04 -10.20
C ARG A 71 14.65 2.28 -11.08
N ASN A 72 14.69 3.47 -10.47
CA ASN A 72 14.87 4.72 -11.19
C ASN A 72 16.17 5.43 -10.76
N ARG A 73 16.70 6.26 -11.66
CA ARG A 73 17.93 7.04 -11.40
C ARG A 73 17.65 8.34 -10.63
N LYS A 74 16.39 8.71 -10.41
CA LYS A 74 16.02 10.00 -9.80
C LYS A 74 16.10 10.01 -8.28
N GLY A 75 16.29 8.85 -7.63
CA GLY A 75 16.33 8.74 -6.19
C GLY A 75 15.01 9.04 -5.46
N LYS A 76 13.91 9.25 -6.19
CA LYS A 76 12.58 9.58 -5.65
C LYS A 76 11.58 8.47 -5.96
N VAL A 77 10.59 8.31 -5.09
CA VAL A 77 9.45 7.43 -5.39
C VAL A 77 8.58 8.10 -6.46
N GLN A 78 8.31 7.37 -7.54
CA GLN A 78 7.33 7.79 -8.54
C GLN A 78 6.27 6.71 -8.73
N VAL A 79 5.00 7.10 -8.74
CA VAL A 79 3.87 6.18 -8.77
C VAL A 79 2.94 6.50 -9.93
N GLY A 80 2.58 5.46 -10.67
CA GLY A 80 1.58 5.49 -11.74
C GLY A 80 0.40 4.57 -11.45
N PHE A 81 -0.78 4.97 -11.88
CA PHE A 81 -1.99 4.14 -11.77
C PHE A 81 -2.56 3.93 -13.17
N SER A 82 -2.58 2.68 -13.60
CA SER A 82 -3.12 2.25 -14.88
C SER A 82 -4.43 1.50 -14.68
N VAL A 83 -5.47 1.88 -15.41
CA VAL A 83 -6.78 1.26 -15.35
C VAL A 83 -7.24 0.95 -16.77
N SER A 84 -7.41 -0.34 -17.07
CA SER A 84 -7.82 -0.81 -18.40
C SER A 84 -9.28 -0.44 -18.71
N LYS A 85 -9.57 -0.26 -19.99
CA LYS A 85 -10.96 -0.08 -20.51
C LYS A 85 -11.86 -1.28 -20.17
N LYS A 86 -11.29 -2.48 -19.98
CA LYS A 86 -12.01 -3.71 -19.60
C LYS A 86 -12.71 -3.63 -18.23
N ILE A 87 -12.31 -2.71 -17.35
CA ILE A 87 -12.91 -2.54 -16.02
C ILE A 87 -14.30 -1.90 -16.09
N GLY A 88 -14.58 -1.16 -17.15
CA GLY A 88 -15.87 -0.54 -17.36
C GLY A 88 -15.78 0.90 -17.89
N ASN A 89 -16.83 1.67 -17.70
CA ASN A 89 -16.93 3.05 -18.13
C ASN A 89 -15.94 3.99 -17.40
N SER A 90 -15.88 5.24 -17.81
CA SER A 90 -14.95 6.23 -17.24
C SER A 90 -15.16 6.46 -15.74
N VAL A 91 -16.40 6.40 -15.26
CA VAL A 91 -16.75 6.57 -13.84
C VAL A 91 -16.17 5.44 -13.01
N MET A 92 -16.38 4.19 -13.42
CA MET A 92 -15.85 3.00 -12.75
C MET A 92 -14.32 3.01 -12.72
N ARG A 93 -13.68 3.36 -13.85
CA ARG A 93 -12.21 3.49 -13.92
C ARG A 93 -11.68 4.57 -12.97
N ASN A 94 -12.33 5.71 -12.89
CA ASN A 94 -11.96 6.77 -11.96
C ASN A 94 -12.14 6.33 -10.49
N ARG A 95 -13.21 5.60 -10.18
CA ARG A 95 -13.46 5.03 -8.85
C ARG A 95 -12.34 4.06 -8.46
N ALA A 96 -11.99 3.11 -9.31
CA ALA A 96 -10.88 2.18 -9.07
C ALA A 96 -9.56 2.92 -8.84
N LYS A 97 -9.24 3.92 -9.67
CA LYS A 97 -8.05 4.75 -9.55
C LYS A 97 -8.01 5.53 -8.25
N ARG A 98 -9.12 6.12 -7.80
CA ARG A 98 -9.22 6.84 -6.51
C ARG A 98 -8.99 5.90 -5.34
N ARG A 99 -9.59 4.70 -5.37
CA ARG A 99 -9.42 3.69 -4.31
C ARG A 99 -7.96 3.24 -4.17
N LEU A 100 -7.29 2.91 -5.28
CA LEU A 100 -5.88 2.54 -5.27
C LEU A 100 -4.98 3.67 -4.78
N LYS A 101 -5.25 4.92 -5.18
CA LYS A 101 -4.53 6.09 -4.70
C LYS A 101 -4.68 6.27 -3.19
N ALA A 102 -5.90 6.15 -2.67
CA ALA A 102 -6.16 6.28 -1.24
C ALA A 102 -5.43 5.20 -0.43
N CYS A 103 -5.45 3.94 -0.88
CA CYS A 103 -4.71 2.85 -0.26
C CYS A 103 -3.19 3.13 -0.26
N PHE A 104 -2.65 3.62 -1.37
CA PHE A 104 -1.21 3.84 -1.50
C PHE A 104 -0.73 5.08 -0.73
N SER A 105 -1.53 6.15 -0.64
CA SER A 105 -1.12 7.38 0.02
C SER A 105 -0.73 7.18 1.48
N SER A 106 -1.38 6.25 2.17
CA SER A 106 -1.05 5.86 3.54
C SER A 106 0.24 5.05 3.66
N LEU A 107 0.67 4.38 2.59
CA LEU A 107 1.85 3.53 2.57
C LEU A 107 3.09 4.25 2.02
N LEU A 108 2.91 5.41 1.41
CA LEU A 108 3.99 6.17 0.77
C LEU A 108 5.22 6.42 1.66
N PRO A 109 5.08 6.78 2.97
CA PRO A 109 6.24 6.99 3.84
C PRO A 109 7.09 5.75 4.10
N GLN A 110 6.51 4.56 3.88
CA GLN A 110 7.15 3.27 4.11
C GLN A 110 7.75 2.67 2.82
N VAL A 111 7.70 3.41 1.72
CA VAL A 111 8.23 2.96 0.43
C VAL A 111 9.66 3.47 0.24
N LYS A 112 10.56 2.58 -0.12
CA LYS A 112 11.97 2.91 -0.40
C LYS A 112 12.07 3.90 -1.55
N PRO A 113 12.90 4.94 -1.44
CA PRO A 113 13.16 5.87 -2.52
C PRO A 113 13.89 5.18 -3.68
N GLY A 114 13.87 5.80 -4.86
CA GLY A 114 14.58 5.31 -6.05
C GLY A 114 13.83 4.24 -6.85
N TYR A 115 12.52 4.12 -6.67
CA TYR A 115 11.70 3.18 -7.43
C TYR A 115 10.53 3.86 -8.15
N ASN A 116 10.27 3.37 -9.37
CA ASN A 116 9.02 3.61 -10.08
C ASN A 116 8.05 2.47 -9.77
N LEU A 117 6.85 2.83 -9.39
CA LEU A 117 5.77 1.90 -9.06
C LEU A 117 4.60 2.12 -10.01
N ILE A 118 4.07 1.06 -10.62
CA ILE A 118 2.85 1.15 -11.42
C ILE A 118 1.85 0.15 -10.85
N PHE A 119 0.69 0.66 -10.44
CA PHE A 119 -0.44 -0.15 -10.04
C PHE A 119 -1.41 -0.29 -11.21
N ILE A 120 -1.59 -1.53 -11.68
CA ILE A 120 -2.52 -1.88 -12.73
C ILE A 120 -3.77 -2.43 -12.05
N ALA A 121 -4.89 -1.70 -12.13
CA ALA A 121 -6.15 -2.14 -11.55
C ALA A 121 -6.71 -3.36 -12.27
N ARG A 122 -7.30 -4.29 -11.50
CA ARG A 122 -8.16 -5.37 -11.98
C ARG A 122 -9.62 -5.09 -11.64
N SER A 123 -10.55 -5.87 -12.17
CA SER A 123 -12.00 -5.76 -11.90
C SER A 123 -12.32 -5.81 -10.41
N GLU A 124 -11.63 -6.69 -9.67
CA GLU A 124 -11.82 -6.83 -8.23
C GLU A 124 -11.47 -5.56 -7.43
N SER A 125 -10.74 -4.60 -8.03
CA SER A 125 -10.44 -3.32 -7.38
C SER A 125 -11.67 -2.46 -7.08
N LEU A 126 -12.80 -2.72 -7.75
CA LEU A 126 -14.06 -2.02 -7.53
C LEU A 126 -14.84 -2.56 -6.33
N THR A 127 -14.80 -3.87 -6.13
CA THR A 127 -15.62 -4.60 -5.13
C THR A 127 -14.86 -4.94 -3.87
N ALA A 128 -13.52 -5.16 -3.96
CA ALA A 128 -12.71 -5.57 -2.83
C ALA A 128 -12.85 -4.61 -1.63
N PRO A 129 -12.95 -5.11 -0.39
CA PRO A 129 -12.92 -4.27 0.81
C PRO A 129 -11.63 -3.44 0.87
N PHE A 130 -11.73 -2.19 1.35
CA PHE A 130 -10.59 -1.28 1.41
C PHE A 130 -9.41 -1.84 2.22
N LEU A 131 -9.70 -2.41 3.39
CA LEU A 131 -8.67 -3.01 4.26
C LEU A 131 -7.99 -4.22 3.62
N SER A 132 -8.75 -5.05 2.89
CA SER A 132 -8.20 -6.20 2.16
C SER A 132 -7.26 -5.74 1.05
N MET A 133 -7.66 -4.70 0.30
CA MET A 133 -6.83 -4.10 -0.75
C MET A 133 -5.54 -3.49 -0.16
N GLN A 134 -5.64 -2.82 0.97
CA GLN A 134 -4.48 -2.23 1.66
C GLN A 134 -3.51 -3.32 2.14
N LYS A 135 -4.01 -4.39 2.78
CA LYS A 135 -3.19 -5.55 3.18
C LYS A 135 -2.49 -6.20 1.99
N SER A 136 -3.22 -6.41 0.90
CA SER A 136 -2.66 -6.95 -0.35
C SER A 136 -1.59 -6.04 -0.94
N MET A 137 -1.74 -4.72 -0.82
CA MET A 137 -0.77 -3.73 -1.29
C MET A 137 0.52 -3.79 -0.48
N VAL A 138 0.43 -3.86 0.86
CA VAL A 138 1.60 -4.08 1.73
C VAL A 138 2.32 -5.37 1.38
N GLY A 139 1.59 -6.47 1.23
CA GLY A 139 2.15 -7.76 0.84
C GLY A 139 2.84 -7.74 -0.52
N ALA A 140 2.27 -7.03 -1.50
CA ALA A 140 2.88 -6.87 -2.82
C ALA A 140 4.17 -6.03 -2.78
N LEU A 141 4.18 -4.93 -2.01
CA LEU A 141 5.35 -4.06 -1.83
C LEU A 141 6.48 -4.80 -1.09
N LYS A 142 6.16 -5.61 -0.07
CA LYS A 142 7.13 -6.48 0.63
C LYS A 142 7.75 -7.50 -0.32
N ARG A 143 6.94 -8.22 -1.10
CA ARG A 143 7.43 -9.19 -2.11
C ARG A 143 8.26 -8.55 -3.21
N ALA A 144 7.99 -7.30 -3.54
CA ALA A 144 8.80 -6.52 -4.47
C ALA A 144 10.11 -6.00 -3.86
N GLY A 145 10.28 -6.08 -2.53
CA GLY A 145 11.47 -5.61 -1.81
C GLY A 145 11.59 -4.08 -1.71
N VAL A 146 10.48 -3.37 -1.95
CA VAL A 146 10.42 -1.89 -1.96
C VAL A 146 9.73 -1.31 -0.72
N PHE A 147 9.40 -2.14 0.25
CA PHE A 147 8.71 -1.74 1.48
C PHE A 147 9.66 -1.78 2.67
N GLU A 148 9.68 -0.72 3.48
CA GLU A 148 10.36 -0.68 4.77
C GLU A 148 9.35 -0.87 5.89
N GLU A 149 9.61 -1.82 6.77
CA GLU A 149 8.66 -2.23 7.81
C GLU A 149 8.51 -1.21 8.95
N ALA A 150 9.50 -0.36 9.16
CA ALA A 150 9.44 0.76 10.09
C ALA A 150 9.76 2.07 9.35
N PRO A 151 9.01 3.18 9.57
CA PRO A 151 9.61 4.47 9.32
C PRO A 151 10.83 4.53 10.25
N ARG A 152 12.03 4.69 9.70
CA ARG A 152 13.16 5.15 10.53
C ARG A 152 12.63 6.37 11.27
N ALA A 153 12.44 6.22 12.58
CA ALA A 153 12.28 7.36 13.44
C ALA A 153 13.44 8.29 13.06
N ALA A 154 13.10 9.46 12.50
CA ALA A 154 14.10 10.49 12.32
C ALA A 154 14.74 10.62 13.69
N GLU A 155 16.00 10.23 13.81
CA GLU A 155 16.83 10.54 14.97
C GLU A 155 16.71 12.06 15.12
N VAL A 156 15.86 12.45 16.06
CA VAL A 156 15.86 13.83 16.54
C VAL A 156 17.16 13.92 17.36
N PRO A 157 18.18 14.66 16.87
CA PRO A 157 19.35 14.87 17.70
C PRO A 157 18.90 15.67 18.90
N ILE A 158 18.86 15.02 20.05
CA ILE A 158 18.71 15.68 21.33
C ILE A 158 20.01 16.47 21.53
N ARG A 159 19.94 17.76 21.34
CA ARG A 159 20.89 18.72 21.87
C ARG A 159 20.43 19.18 23.22
#